data_008a2214f80be7a75f1046da277b4788
#
_entry.id   008a2214f80be7a75f1046da277b4788
#
_cell.length_a   1.000
_cell.length_b   1.000
_cell.length_c   1.000
_cell.angle_alpha   90.00
_cell.angle_beta   90.00
_cell.angle_gamma   90.00
#
_symmetry.space_group_name_H-M   'P 1'
#
loop_
_entity.id
_entity.type
_entity.pdbx_description
1 polymer ?
#
loop_
_entity_poly.entity_id
_entity_poly.type
_entity_poly.pdbx_seq_one_letter_code
_entity_poly.pdbx_strand_id
1 'polypeptide(L)'
;ITPIVKANADKCEICKEIASLSQYLIKKSQWIIGGDGASYDIGFGGLDHVLASGKNVNILVLDTEVYSNTGGQASKATPVGAIAKFAAAGKRVRKKDLGLIASTYGYVYCAQVAMGADQAQTLKAIREAEAYDGPSIIIAYAPCINHGLKAGMGKAQAEEAAAVACGYWHLWRYNPELEAEG
;
A
#
# COMPACT_ATOMS: atom_id res chain seq x y z
N ILE A 1 -24.62 -5.84 14.23
CA ILE A 1 -25.90 -5.89 13.46
C ILE A 1 -26.32 -7.34 13.20
N THR A 2 -25.44 -8.20 12.66
CA THR A 2 -25.74 -9.58 12.27
C THR A 2 -26.40 -10.44 13.38
N PRO A 3 -25.92 -10.43 14.67
CA PRO A 3 -26.57 -11.19 15.73
C PRO A 3 -28.01 -10.71 16.00
N ILE A 4 -28.25 -9.40 15.98
CA ILE A 4 -29.58 -8.81 16.20
C ILE A 4 -30.53 -9.21 15.07
N VAL A 5 -30.09 -9.17 13.82
CA VAL A 5 -30.88 -9.56 12.65
C VAL A 5 -31.26 -11.03 12.73
N LYS A 6 -30.32 -11.92 13.04
CA LYS A 6 -30.57 -13.36 13.17
C LYS A 6 -31.54 -13.68 14.33
N ALA A 7 -31.40 -13.00 15.48
CA ALA A 7 -32.26 -13.18 16.63
C ALA A 7 -33.72 -12.70 16.40
N ASN A 8 -33.96 -11.93 15.35
CA ASN A 8 -35.28 -11.41 15.02
C ASN A 8 -35.86 -12.00 13.70
N ALA A 9 -35.21 -13.02 13.13
CA ALA A 9 -35.58 -13.60 11.83
C ALA A 9 -37.03 -14.09 11.77
N ASP A 10 -37.56 -14.64 12.86
CA ASP A 10 -38.87 -15.24 12.89
C ASP A 10 -40.03 -14.25 13.16
N LYS A 11 -39.71 -12.96 13.36
CA LYS A 11 -40.75 -11.97 13.71
C LYS A 11 -41.60 -11.52 12.53
N CYS A 12 -41.11 -11.59 11.30
CA CYS A 12 -41.88 -11.24 10.10
C CYS A 12 -41.14 -11.75 8.83
N GLU A 13 -41.82 -11.81 7.68
CA GLU A 13 -41.23 -12.24 6.41
C GLU A 13 -40.04 -11.33 5.99
N ILE A 14 -40.19 -10.02 6.15
CA ILE A 14 -39.08 -9.06 5.87
C ILE A 14 -37.89 -9.32 6.78
N CYS A 15 -38.14 -9.64 8.08
CA CYS A 15 -37.07 -9.97 9.02
C CYS A 15 -36.32 -11.23 8.61
N LYS A 16 -37.04 -12.23 8.10
CA LYS A 16 -36.47 -13.46 7.56
C LYS A 16 -35.62 -13.22 6.31
N GLU A 17 -36.11 -12.39 5.40
CA GLU A 17 -35.38 -12.00 4.21
C GLU A 17 -34.08 -11.27 4.58
N ILE A 18 -34.13 -10.27 5.48
CA ILE A 18 -32.93 -9.56 5.97
C ILE A 18 -31.96 -10.55 6.64
N ALA A 19 -32.46 -11.52 7.42
CA ALA A 19 -31.63 -12.54 8.05
C ALA A 19 -30.91 -13.43 7.02
N SER A 20 -31.59 -13.79 5.92
CA SER A 20 -30.99 -14.56 4.82
C SER A 20 -29.88 -13.81 4.12
N LEU A 21 -29.96 -12.48 4.08
CA LEU A 21 -28.96 -11.60 3.50
C LEU A 21 -27.89 -11.12 4.51
N SER A 22 -27.90 -11.66 5.73
CA SER A 22 -27.03 -11.21 6.84
C SER A 22 -25.51 -11.28 6.52
N GLN A 23 -25.12 -12.17 5.60
CA GLN A 23 -23.75 -12.27 5.11
C GLN A 23 -23.27 -10.99 4.38
N TYR A 24 -24.18 -10.16 3.88
CA TYR A 24 -23.87 -8.89 3.21
C TYR A 24 -23.81 -7.70 4.19
N LEU A 25 -24.22 -7.89 5.45
CA LEU A 25 -24.19 -6.88 6.51
C LEU A 25 -22.84 -6.82 7.25
N ILE A 26 -21.86 -7.58 6.77
CA ILE A 26 -20.49 -7.58 7.31
C ILE A 26 -19.71 -6.40 6.70
N LYS A 27 -18.96 -5.69 7.53
CA LYS A 27 -17.99 -4.67 7.05
C LYS A 27 -17.08 -5.34 6.01
N LYS A 28 -17.02 -4.76 4.82
CA LYS A 28 -16.14 -5.22 3.74
C LYS A 28 -14.83 -4.47 3.83
N SER A 29 -13.73 -5.20 3.70
CA SER A 29 -12.43 -4.61 3.49
C SER A 29 -12.30 -4.14 2.03
N GLN A 30 -11.75 -2.96 1.82
CA GLN A 30 -11.55 -2.36 0.50
C GLN A 30 -10.04 -2.15 0.28
N TRP A 31 -9.48 -2.82 -0.72
CA TRP A 31 -8.08 -2.71 -1.07
C TRP A 31 -7.91 -2.19 -2.49
N ILE A 32 -7.07 -1.17 -2.64
CA ILE A 32 -6.56 -0.68 -3.93
C ILE A 32 -5.10 -1.13 -4.03
N ILE A 33 -4.76 -1.85 -5.10
CA ILE A 33 -3.40 -2.31 -5.34
C ILE A 33 -2.90 -1.64 -6.61
N GLY A 34 -1.76 -0.97 -6.54
CA GLY A 34 -1.19 -0.27 -7.67
C GLY A 34 0.33 -0.24 -7.67
N GLY A 35 0.90 -0.10 -8.86
CA GLY A 35 2.33 0.12 -9.06
C GLY A 35 2.68 1.61 -9.18
N ASP A 36 3.86 1.89 -9.75
CA ASP A 36 4.44 3.23 -9.86
C ASP A 36 3.52 4.22 -10.57
N GLY A 37 2.97 3.86 -11.72
CA GLY A 37 2.12 4.76 -12.51
C GLY A 37 0.87 5.21 -11.76
N ALA A 38 0.19 4.27 -11.11
CA ALA A 38 -1.02 4.53 -10.34
C ALA A 38 -0.76 5.36 -9.08
N SER A 39 0.44 5.20 -8.47
CA SER A 39 0.70 5.76 -7.15
C SER A 39 1.59 7.00 -7.20
N TYR A 40 2.59 7.04 -8.07
CA TYR A 40 3.57 8.13 -8.12
C TYR A 40 3.34 9.13 -9.25
N ASP A 41 2.71 8.71 -10.35
CA ASP A 41 2.63 9.47 -11.59
C ASP A 41 1.20 9.82 -11.99
N ILE A 42 0.68 9.20 -13.04
CA ILE A 42 -0.61 9.57 -13.64
C ILE A 42 -1.79 9.35 -12.69
N GLY A 43 -1.73 8.34 -11.83
CA GLY A 43 -2.80 8.04 -10.87
C GLY A 43 -2.69 8.78 -9.55
N PHE A 44 -1.60 9.54 -9.31
CA PHE A 44 -1.37 10.20 -8.02
C PHE A 44 -2.50 11.14 -7.59
N GLY A 45 -3.12 11.88 -8.50
CA GLY A 45 -4.25 12.73 -8.15
C GLY A 45 -5.48 11.96 -7.62
N GLY A 46 -5.73 10.76 -8.16
CA GLY A 46 -6.75 9.85 -7.64
C GLY A 46 -6.39 9.25 -6.29
N LEU A 47 -5.12 8.86 -6.12
CA LEU A 47 -4.60 8.38 -4.85
C LEU A 47 -4.73 9.44 -3.76
N ASP A 48 -4.29 10.66 -4.03
CA ASP A 48 -4.40 11.80 -3.14
C ASP A 48 -5.85 12.07 -2.72
N HIS A 49 -6.78 12.02 -3.68
CA HIS A 49 -8.22 12.16 -3.41
C HIS A 49 -8.75 11.06 -2.47
N VAL A 50 -8.32 9.80 -2.64
CA VAL A 50 -8.71 8.70 -1.75
C VAL A 50 -8.21 8.94 -0.34
N LEU A 51 -6.94 9.32 -0.17
CA LEU A 51 -6.36 9.66 1.14
C LEU A 51 -7.10 10.83 1.79
N ALA A 52 -7.37 11.89 1.02
CA ALA A 52 -8.10 13.07 1.49
C ALA A 52 -9.56 12.78 1.87
N SER A 53 -10.15 11.71 1.37
CA SER A 53 -11.56 11.37 1.62
C SER A 53 -11.85 10.94 3.05
N GLY A 54 -10.84 10.55 3.82
CA GLY A 54 -11.00 9.99 5.16
C GLY A 54 -11.75 8.65 5.22
N LYS A 55 -12.00 8.01 4.06
CA LYS A 55 -12.73 6.75 3.98
C LYS A 55 -11.83 5.57 4.36
N ASN A 56 -12.43 4.55 4.96
CA ASN A 56 -11.74 3.30 5.29
C ASN A 56 -11.44 2.51 4.01
N VAL A 57 -10.29 2.80 3.41
CA VAL A 57 -9.75 2.17 2.20
C VAL A 57 -8.27 1.91 2.41
N ASN A 58 -7.85 0.69 2.18
CA ASN A 58 -6.46 0.29 2.25
C ASN A 58 -5.80 0.39 0.86
N ILE A 59 -4.62 0.95 0.79
CA ILE A 59 -3.87 1.10 -0.44
C ILE A 59 -2.54 0.35 -0.30
N LEU A 60 -2.28 -0.59 -1.21
CA LEU A 60 -1.00 -1.27 -1.33
C LEU A 60 -0.28 -0.79 -2.59
N VAL A 61 0.83 -0.10 -2.39
CA VAL A 61 1.71 0.36 -3.46
C VAL A 61 2.84 -0.65 -3.64
N LEU A 62 2.94 -1.22 -4.83
CA LEU A 62 4.08 -2.04 -5.24
C LEU A 62 5.10 -1.12 -5.90
N ASP A 63 6.09 -0.69 -5.13
CA ASP A 63 7.14 0.21 -5.59
C ASP A 63 8.22 -0.58 -6.34
N THR A 64 8.09 -0.62 -7.64
CA THR A 64 9.04 -1.26 -8.55
C THR A 64 10.10 -0.30 -9.09
N GLU A 65 10.03 0.98 -8.69
CA GLU A 65 10.95 2.07 -9.05
C GLU A 65 10.95 2.44 -10.55
N VAL A 66 10.19 1.73 -11.36
CA VAL A 66 9.99 2.00 -12.80
C VAL A 66 8.58 1.58 -13.20
N TYR A 67 8.10 2.03 -14.36
CA TYR A 67 6.91 1.44 -14.99
C TYR A 67 7.23 0.01 -15.41
N SER A 68 6.91 -0.95 -14.56
CA SER A 68 7.26 -2.35 -14.75
C SER A 68 6.52 -2.99 -15.93
N ASN A 69 5.18 -2.84 -15.97
CA ASN A 69 4.32 -3.45 -16.99
C ASN A 69 4.66 -3.05 -18.42
N THR A 70 5.09 -1.82 -18.64
CA THR A 70 5.39 -1.26 -19.96
C THR A 70 6.85 -1.40 -20.35
N GLY A 71 7.68 -1.98 -19.48
CA GLY A 71 9.04 -2.38 -19.77
C GLY A 71 10.14 -1.45 -19.28
N GLY A 72 9.97 -0.82 -18.12
CA GLY A 72 11.07 -0.18 -17.40
C GLY A 72 11.29 1.31 -17.70
N GLN A 73 10.23 2.06 -17.96
CA GLN A 73 10.31 3.52 -18.08
C GLN A 73 10.50 4.18 -16.71
N ALA A 74 11.24 5.28 -16.67
CA ALA A 74 11.41 6.08 -15.48
C ALA A 74 10.07 6.62 -14.96
N SER A 75 9.85 6.47 -13.65
CA SER A 75 8.72 7.04 -12.90
C SER A 75 9.20 8.09 -11.90
N LYS A 76 8.29 8.69 -11.17
CA LYS A 76 8.65 9.52 -10.01
C LYS A 76 9.18 8.69 -8.83
N ALA A 77 8.97 7.36 -8.84
CA ALA A 77 9.58 6.44 -7.89
C ALA A 77 11.03 6.06 -8.22
N THR A 78 11.49 6.33 -9.44
CA THR A 78 12.86 6.01 -9.85
C THR A 78 13.87 6.88 -9.08
N PRO A 79 14.90 6.28 -8.45
CA PRO A 79 15.90 7.02 -7.68
C PRO A 79 16.74 7.95 -8.56
N VAL A 80 17.35 8.97 -7.93
CA VAL A 80 18.30 9.85 -8.61
C VAL A 80 19.52 9.06 -9.11
N GLY A 81 19.96 9.32 -10.31
CA GLY A 81 21.08 8.64 -10.95
C GLY A 81 20.75 7.28 -11.60
N ALA A 82 19.59 6.69 -11.28
CA ALA A 82 19.21 5.41 -11.86
C ALA A 82 18.91 5.53 -13.36
N ILE A 83 19.40 4.56 -14.12
CA ILE A 83 19.19 4.44 -15.56
C ILE A 83 17.89 3.65 -15.81
N ALA A 84 17.00 4.23 -16.60
CA ALA A 84 15.77 3.61 -17.02
C ALA A 84 15.38 4.12 -18.42
N LYS A 85 14.38 3.52 -19.06
CA LYS A 85 13.84 4.10 -20.30
C LYS A 85 13.37 5.52 -20.03
N PHE A 86 13.64 6.44 -20.95
CA PHE A 86 13.46 7.90 -20.83
C PHE A 86 14.36 8.60 -19.80
N ALA A 87 15.31 7.87 -19.20
CA ALA A 87 16.34 8.39 -18.32
C ALA A 87 17.70 7.69 -18.59
N ALA A 88 18.11 7.64 -19.85
CA ALA A 88 19.33 6.93 -20.28
C ALA A 88 20.63 7.52 -19.68
N ALA A 89 20.64 8.81 -19.39
CA ALA A 89 21.76 9.49 -18.72
C ALA A 89 21.61 9.52 -17.18
N GLY A 90 20.73 8.72 -16.63
CA GLY A 90 20.36 8.73 -15.23
C GLY A 90 19.26 9.76 -14.89
N LYS A 91 18.39 9.41 -13.97
CA LYS A 91 17.34 10.31 -13.50
C LYS A 91 17.96 11.50 -12.74
N ARG A 92 17.56 12.70 -13.08
CA ARG A 92 18.16 13.94 -12.55
C ARG A 92 17.54 14.40 -11.22
N VAL A 93 16.32 13.99 -10.93
CA VAL A 93 15.56 14.42 -9.75
C VAL A 93 15.35 13.29 -8.77
N ARG A 94 15.20 13.63 -7.50
CA ARG A 94 14.97 12.65 -6.43
C ARG A 94 13.67 11.87 -6.63
N LYS A 95 13.61 10.67 -6.07
CA LYS A 95 12.40 9.88 -5.89
C LYS A 95 11.38 10.70 -5.11
N LYS A 96 10.11 10.66 -5.55
CA LYS A 96 9.00 11.21 -4.78
C LYS A 96 8.86 10.40 -3.49
N ASP A 97 8.85 11.08 -2.36
CA ASP A 97 8.58 10.46 -1.07
C ASP A 97 7.06 10.39 -0.84
N LEU A 98 6.48 9.28 -1.29
CA LEU A 98 5.04 9.07 -1.21
C LEU A 98 4.58 8.86 0.24
N GLY A 99 5.41 8.22 1.06
CA GLY A 99 5.12 7.97 2.46
C GLY A 99 5.08 9.27 3.26
N LEU A 100 6.07 10.14 3.06
CA LEU A 100 6.08 11.46 3.69
C LEU A 100 4.88 12.31 3.26
N ILE A 101 4.54 12.33 1.97
CA ILE A 101 3.36 13.05 1.49
C ILE A 101 2.09 12.54 2.17
N ALA A 102 1.89 11.22 2.22
CA ALA A 102 0.71 10.62 2.85
C ALA A 102 0.65 10.91 4.36
N SER A 103 1.77 10.86 5.06
CA SER A 103 1.82 11.14 6.49
C SER A 103 1.47 12.59 6.86
N THR A 104 1.62 13.55 5.91
CA THR A 104 1.25 14.96 6.16
C THR A 104 -0.25 15.17 6.37
N TYR A 105 -1.09 14.22 6.00
CA TYR A 105 -2.52 14.25 6.34
C TYR A 105 -2.80 14.10 7.85
N GLY A 106 -1.86 13.52 8.62
CA GLY A 106 -1.97 13.32 10.07
C GLY A 106 -2.94 12.21 10.48
N TYR A 107 -3.93 11.87 9.66
CA TYR A 107 -4.94 10.83 9.91
C TYR A 107 -4.82 9.63 8.95
N VAL A 108 -3.80 9.55 8.12
CA VAL A 108 -3.57 8.42 7.23
C VAL A 108 -2.58 7.45 7.90
N TYR A 109 -2.97 6.18 8.03
CA TYR A 109 -2.02 5.15 8.42
C TYR A 109 -1.00 4.95 7.29
N CYS A 110 0.28 5.03 7.60
CA CYS A 110 1.35 4.89 6.62
C CYS A 110 2.34 3.81 7.03
N ALA A 111 2.76 2.98 6.08
CA ALA A 111 3.82 2.01 6.30
C ALA A 111 4.73 1.88 5.08
N GLN A 112 6.01 1.65 5.34
CA GLN A 112 6.98 1.27 4.32
C GLN A 112 7.59 -0.07 4.71
N VAL A 113 7.48 -1.05 3.81
CA VAL A 113 7.77 -2.44 4.10
C VAL A 113 8.64 -3.09 3.02
N ALA A 114 9.35 -4.15 3.40
CA ALA A 114 10.05 -5.05 2.49
C ALA A 114 9.93 -6.47 3.06
N MET A 115 9.08 -7.29 2.46
CA MET A 115 8.73 -8.62 2.98
C MET A 115 9.95 -9.52 3.12
N GLY A 116 10.90 -9.46 2.19
CA GLY A 116 12.14 -10.25 2.22
C GLY A 116 13.09 -9.83 3.34
N ALA A 117 13.00 -8.61 3.83
CA ALA A 117 13.81 -8.12 4.94
C ALA A 117 13.15 -8.40 6.31
N ASP A 118 11.84 -8.17 6.43
CA ASP A 118 11.09 -8.39 7.66
C ASP A 118 9.63 -8.76 7.37
N GLN A 119 9.37 -10.07 7.37
CA GLN A 119 8.02 -10.62 7.17
C GLN A 119 7.08 -10.27 8.33
N ALA A 120 7.59 -10.21 9.54
CA ALA A 120 6.79 -9.92 10.72
C ALA A 120 6.31 -8.46 10.70
N GLN A 121 7.18 -7.52 10.35
CA GLN A 121 6.84 -6.11 10.18
C GLN A 121 5.83 -5.92 9.04
N THR A 122 6.01 -6.59 7.92
CA THR A 122 5.09 -6.54 6.77
C THR A 122 3.70 -7.04 7.16
N LEU A 123 3.62 -8.21 7.83
CA LEU A 123 2.35 -8.75 8.29
C LEU A 123 1.68 -7.85 9.34
N LYS A 124 2.47 -7.27 10.23
CA LYS A 124 1.97 -6.31 11.22
C LYS A 124 1.39 -5.07 10.55
N ALA A 125 2.08 -4.50 9.55
CA ALA A 125 1.58 -3.35 8.79
C ALA A 125 0.24 -3.62 8.10
N ILE A 126 0.08 -4.80 7.49
CA ILE A 126 -1.18 -5.22 6.86
C ILE A 126 -2.30 -5.35 7.90
N ARG A 127 -2.03 -5.95 9.06
CA ARG A 127 -3.02 -6.11 10.13
C ARG A 127 -3.44 -4.77 10.75
N GLU A 128 -2.49 -3.89 10.96
CA GLU A 128 -2.76 -2.53 11.48
C GLU A 128 -3.60 -1.73 10.48
N ALA A 129 -3.24 -1.76 9.19
CA ALA A 129 -4.01 -1.10 8.14
C ALA A 129 -5.45 -1.63 8.04
N GLU A 130 -5.64 -2.95 8.16
CA GLU A 130 -6.96 -3.59 8.13
C GLU A 130 -7.82 -3.24 9.36
N ALA A 131 -7.19 -3.04 10.51
CA ALA A 131 -7.86 -2.68 11.76
C ALA A 131 -8.19 -1.18 11.83
N TYR A 132 -7.39 -0.34 11.20
CA TYR A 132 -7.51 1.11 11.22
C TYR A 132 -8.81 1.59 10.57
N ASP A 133 -9.57 2.45 11.24
CA ASP A 133 -10.84 2.97 10.72
C ASP A 133 -10.66 4.29 9.96
N GLY A 134 -9.83 4.26 8.94
CA GLY A 134 -9.48 5.38 8.09
C GLY A 134 -8.70 4.94 6.85
N PRO A 135 -8.22 5.88 6.04
CA PRO A 135 -7.40 5.55 4.89
C PRO A 135 -6.02 5.06 5.32
N SER A 136 -5.55 4.00 4.69
CA SER A 136 -4.23 3.41 4.94
C SER A 136 -3.43 3.30 3.66
N ILE A 137 -2.13 3.51 3.74
CA ILE A 137 -1.20 3.28 2.64
C ILE A 137 0.01 2.47 3.09
N ILE A 138 0.25 1.36 2.39
CA ILE A 138 1.43 0.52 2.58
C ILE A 138 2.27 0.58 1.30
N ILE A 139 3.52 1.01 1.41
CA ILE A 139 4.47 1.08 0.31
C ILE A 139 5.43 -0.09 0.45
N ALA A 140 5.28 -1.06 -0.43
CA ALA A 140 6.08 -2.28 -0.44
C ALA A 140 7.17 -2.19 -1.52
N TYR A 141 8.41 -2.36 -1.13
CA TYR A 141 9.50 -2.51 -2.09
C TYR A 141 9.29 -3.78 -2.90
N ALA A 142 9.28 -3.66 -4.21
CA ALA A 142 9.02 -4.76 -5.15
C ALA A 142 10.09 -4.76 -6.26
N PRO A 143 11.30 -5.31 -5.99
CA PRO A 143 12.39 -5.33 -6.98
C PRO A 143 11.94 -5.93 -8.30
N CYS A 144 12.31 -5.29 -9.41
CA CYS A 144 11.85 -5.66 -10.75
C CYS A 144 13.02 -6.03 -11.67
N ILE A 145 12.83 -7.05 -12.50
CA ILE A 145 13.79 -7.44 -13.55
C ILE A 145 14.03 -6.32 -14.58
N ASN A 146 13.07 -5.42 -14.74
CA ASN A 146 13.22 -4.24 -15.61
C ASN A 146 14.03 -3.11 -14.93
N HIS A 147 14.43 -3.27 -13.66
CA HIS A 147 15.19 -2.27 -12.90
C HIS A 147 16.29 -2.93 -12.05
N GLY A 148 17.17 -3.69 -12.71
CA GLY A 148 18.42 -4.14 -12.10
C GLY A 148 18.38 -5.46 -11.35
N LEU A 149 17.25 -6.11 -11.16
CA LEU A 149 17.17 -7.44 -10.53
C LEU A 149 17.71 -8.53 -11.49
N LYS A 150 19.04 -8.58 -11.61
CA LYS A 150 19.74 -9.49 -12.56
C LYS A 150 19.63 -10.96 -12.17
N ALA A 151 19.45 -11.25 -10.88
CA ALA A 151 19.35 -12.60 -10.36
C ALA A 151 17.98 -13.27 -10.65
N GLY A 152 17.04 -12.53 -11.24
CA GLY A 152 15.69 -12.98 -11.55
C GLY A 152 14.71 -12.89 -10.38
N MET A 153 13.41 -12.96 -10.65
CA MET A 153 12.34 -12.73 -9.69
C MET A 153 12.37 -13.69 -8.48
N GLY A 154 12.89 -14.90 -8.64
CA GLY A 154 13.06 -15.85 -7.53
C GLY A 154 14.02 -15.38 -6.43
N LYS A 155 14.76 -14.29 -6.66
CA LYS A 155 15.67 -13.66 -5.68
C LYS A 155 15.18 -12.31 -5.17
N ALA A 156 13.95 -11.91 -5.50
CA ALA A 156 13.40 -10.61 -5.10
C ALA A 156 13.45 -10.39 -3.59
N GLN A 157 13.09 -11.37 -2.78
CA GLN A 157 13.14 -11.25 -1.31
C GLN A 157 14.57 -11.11 -0.77
N ALA A 158 15.55 -11.77 -1.39
CA ALA A 158 16.95 -11.59 -1.00
C ALA A 158 17.45 -10.18 -1.35
N GLU A 159 17.00 -9.61 -2.47
CA GLU A 159 17.29 -8.23 -2.87
C GLU A 159 16.63 -7.23 -1.90
N GLU A 160 15.39 -7.47 -1.50
CA GLU A 160 14.72 -6.67 -0.48
C GLU A 160 15.49 -6.65 0.85
N ALA A 161 15.96 -7.82 1.30
CA ALA A 161 16.80 -7.93 2.51
C ALA A 161 18.10 -7.15 2.36
N ALA A 162 18.78 -7.27 1.23
CA ALA A 162 20.02 -6.53 0.96
C ALA A 162 19.80 -5.01 0.90
N ALA A 163 18.71 -4.56 0.29
CA ALA A 163 18.34 -3.15 0.20
C ALA A 163 18.11 -2.53 1.59
N VAL A 164 17.46 -3.25 2.49
CA VAL A 164 17.28 -2.80 3.88
C VAL A 164 18.60 -2.83 4.65
N ALA A 165 19.38 -3.90 4.52
CA ALA A 165 20.65 -4.05 5.23
C ALA A 165 21.68 -2.95 4.88
N CYS A 166 21.70 -2.47 3.62
CA CYS A 166 22.60 -1.39 3.19
C CYS A 166 22.01 0.03 3.38
N GLY A 167 20.80 0.16 3.91
CA GLY A 167 20.15 1.46 4.11
C GLY A 167 19.55 2.08 2.85
N TYR A 168 19.42 1.31 1.76
CA TYR A 168 18.75 1.76 0.54
C TYR A 168 17.25 1.89 0.70
N TRP A 169 16.63 0.93 1.41
CA TRP A 169 15.22 0.93 1.76
C TRP A 169 15.04 0.94 3.27
N HIS A 170 14.09 1.76 3.77
CA HIS A 170 13.84 1.91 5.20
C HIS A 170 12.49 1.31 5.58
N LEU A 171 12.45 0.60 6.69
CA LEU A 171 11.22 0.05 7.25
C LEU A 171 10.69 1.00 8.33
N TRP A 172 9.44 1.43 8.20
CA TRP A 172 8.78 2.25 9.20
C TRP A 172 7.26 2.14 9.11
N ARG A 173 6.59 2.52 10.18
CA ARG A 173 5.14 2.64 10.25
C ARG A 173 4.78 3.89 11.03
N TYR A 174 3.74 4.57 10.60
CA TYR A 174 3.06 5.66 11.29
C TYR A 174 1.61 5.26 11.48
N ASN A 175 1.19 5.11 12.74
CA ASN A 175 -0.21 4.84 13.10
C ASN A 175 -0.76 6.06 13.85
N PRO A 176 -1.72 6.80 13.28
CA PRO A 176 -2.29 7.98 13.92
C PRO A 176 -2.96 7.69 15.27
N GLU A 177 -3.47 6.47 15.49
CA GLU A 177 -4.09 6.09 16.78
C GLU A 177 -3.05 6.08 17.91
N LEU A 178 -1.80 5.66 17.64
CA LEU A 178 -0.74 5.64 18.62
C LEU A 178 -0.23 7.05 19.01
N GLU A 179 -0.35 8.00 18.08
CA GLU A 179 0.00 9.40 18.37
C GLU A 179 -0.94 10.02 19.41
N ALA A 180 -2.20 9.60 19.40
CA ALA A 180 -3.20 10.06 20.37
C ALA A 180 -3.01 9.46 21.78
N GLU A 181 -2.26 8.36 21.88
CA GLU A 181 -1.96 7.69 23.16
C GLU A 181 -0.72 8.28 23.89
N GLY A 182 0.09 9.13 23.24
CA GLY A 182 1.27 9.84 23.80
C GLY A 182 2.59 9.16 23.50
#